data_f45471586e07d58b1c04967baeba1449
#
_entry.id   f45471586e07d58b1c04967baeba1449
#
_cell.length_a   1.000
_cell.length_b   1.000
_cell.length_c   1.000
_cell.angle_alpha   90.00
_cell.angle_beta   90.00
_cell.angle_gamma   90.00
#
_symmetry.space_group_name_H-M   'P 1'
#
loop_
_entity.id
_entity.type
_entity.pdbx_description
1 polymer ?
#
loop_
_entity_poly.entity_id
_entity_poly.type
_entity_poly.pdbx_seq_one_letter_code
_entity_poly.pdbx_strand_id
1 'polypeptide(L)'
;MGNVVIDMSMSLDGYIAAPNDNPEQGLGEDGMRLHNWAFDDPSVFERVYGNLVEETGAVIMGRRSYDNSIEAWGGKGPFGDVPCFVVTHRPPASADLVFTFVVRPST
;
A
#
# COMPACT_ATOMS: atom_id res chain seq x y z
N MET A 1 -4.94 7.75 -22.88
CA MET A 1 -4.71 6.43 -22.29
C MET A 1 -3.77 6.57 -21.08
N GLY A 2 -4.12 5.96 -19.98
CA GLY A 2 -3.34 6.05 -18.75
C GLY A 2 -2.12 5.16 -18.78
N ASN A 3 -1.21 5.44 -17.85
CA ASN A 3 -0.02 4.63 -17.60
C ASN A 3 -0.20 3.82 -16.33
N VAL A 4 0.43 2.65 -16.28
CA VAL A 4 0.52 1.84 -15.07
C VAL A 4 1.93 2.01 -14.49
N VAL A 5 2.01 2.36 -13.21
CA VAL A 5 3.28 2.58 -12.52
C VAL A 5 3.38 1.62 -11.35
N ILE A 6 4.53 1.02 -11.17
CA ILE A 6 4.85 0.22 -9.99
C ILE A 6 5.87 1.01 -9.17
N ASP A 7 5.54 1.25 -7.91
CA ASP A 7 6.42 1.94 -6.97
C ASP A 7 6.62 1.07 -5.74
N MET A 8 7.87 0.85 -5.37
CA MET A 8 8.20 -0.05 -4.27
C MET A 8 9.48 0.38 -3.60
N SER A 9 9.47 0.47 -2.27
CA SER A 9 10.68 0.70 -1.49
C SER A 9 11.37 -0.63 -1.25
N MET A 10 12.67 -0.69 -1.52
CA MET A 10 13.42 -1.94 -1.46
C MET A 10 14.77 -1.72 -0.78
N SER A 11 15.20 -2.68 0.04
CA SER A 11 16.53 -2.65 0.63
C SER A 11 17.60 -2.95 -0.42
N LEU A 12 18.86 -2.69 -0.07
CA LEU A 12 19.98 -2.93 -1.00
C LEU A 12 20.10 -4.40 -1.41
N ASP A 13 19.69 -5.32 -0.55
CA ASP A 13 19.74 -6.76 -0.82
C ASP A 13 18.40 -7.31 -1.38
N GLY A 14 17.48 -6.43 -1.74
CA GLY A 14 16.31 -6.82 -2.53
C GLY A 14 15.04 -7.16 -1.77
N TYR A 15 14.95 -6.80 -0.49
CA TYR A 15 13.74 -7.09 0.30
C TYR A 15 12.82 -5.88 0.39
N ILE A 16 11.52 -6.12 0.32
CA ILE A 16 10.49 -5.08 0.46
C ILE A 16 9.78 -5.15 1.81
N ALA A 17 10.05 -6.16 2.61
CA ALA A 17 9.53 -6.33 3.95
C ALA A 17 10.52 -7.15 4.78
N ALA A 18 10.49 -6.97 6.09
CA ALA A 18 11.27 -7.75 7.04
C ALA A 18 10.51 -9.01 7.46
N PRO A 19 11.15 -9.92 8.19
CA PRO A 19 10.46 -11.12 8.70
C PRO A 19 9.27 -10.81 9.59
N ASN A 20 8.32 -11.71 9.61
CA ASN A 20 7.14 -11.65 10.47
C ASN A 20 6.24 -10.45 10.21
N ASP A 21 6.08 -10.08 8.95
CA ASP A 21 5.09 -9.07 8.58
C ASP A 21 3.67 -9.58 8.86
N ASN A 22 2.84 -8.70 9.42
CA ASN A 22 1.47 -9.01 9.81
C ASN A 22 0.69 -7.69 9.91
N PRO A 23 -0.66 -7.72 10.13
CA PRO A 23 -1.43 -6.48 10.19
C PRO A 23 -0.99 -5.47 11.27
N GLU A 24 -0.36 -5.92 12.35
CA GLU A 24 0.11 -5.04 13.41
C GLU A 24 1.49 -4.43 13.10
N GLN A 25 2.27 -5.11 12.27
CA GLN A 25 3.56 -4.60 11.79
C GLN A 25 3.69 -4.95 10.30
N GLY A 26 3.09 -4.11 9.47
CA GLY A 26 2.89 -4.39 8.05
C GLY A 26 4.15 -4.64 7.23
N LEU A 27 5.29 -4.11 7.67
CA LEU A 27 6.57 -4.32 6.98
C LEU A 27 7.49 -5.30 7.73
N GLY A 28 6.97 -5.94 8.79
CA GLY A 28 7.73 -6.88 9.59
C GLY A 28 8.58 -6.23 10.67
N GLU A 29 9.42 -7.02 11.31
CA GLU A 29 10.27 -6.56 12.41
C GLU A 29 11.25 -5.50 11.92
N ASP A 30 11.19 -4.30 12.51
CA ASP A 30 11.98 -3.13 12.11
C ASP A 30 11.83 -2.72 10.64
N GLY A 31 10.82 -3.24 9.95
CA GLY A 31 10.64 -2.99 8.51
C GLY A 31 10.34 -1.55 8.16
N MET A 32 9.80 -0.76 9.10
CA MET A 32 9.54 0.66 8.87
C MET A 32 10.80 1.47 8.58
N ARG A 33 11.97 0.96 8.92
CA ARG A 33 13.25 1.60 8.57
C ARG A 33 13.37 1.83 7.06
N LEU A 34 12.73 0.98 6.28
CA LEU A 34 12.73 1.09 4.82
C LEU A 34 12.06 2.38 4.35
N HIS A 35 11.16 2.94 5.15
CA HIS A 35 10.39 4.15 4.82
C HIS A 35 10.77 5.37 5.64
N ASN A 36 11.72 5.26 6.57
CA ASN A 36 12.10 6.40 7.42
C ASN A 36 12.55 7.62 6.60
N TRP A 37 13.24 7.40 5.49
CA TRP A 37 13.68 8.48 4.62
C TRP A 37 12.53 9.37 4.15
N ALA A 38 11.35 8.79 3.95
CA ALA A 38 10.18 9.52 3.47
C ALA A 38 9.41 10.19 4.60
N PHE A 39 9.30 9.54 5.76
CA PHE A 39 8.48 10.03 6.85
C PHE A 39 9.21 10.96 7.81
N ASP A 40 10.55 10.86 7.88
CA ASP A 40 11.34 11.72 8.76
C ASP A 40 11.43 13.16 8.27
N ASP A 41 11.23 13.39 6.97
CA ASP A 41 11.30 14.71 6.37
C ASP A 41 10.14 14.92 5.39
N PRO A 42 9.11 15.72 5.76
CA PRO A 42 7.96 15.94 4.88
C PRO A 42 8.32 16.55 3.52
N SER A 43 9.40 17.34 3.43
CA SER A 43 9.80 17.91 2.15
C SER A 43 10.35 16.87 1.18
N VAL A 44 11.00 15.83 1.70
CA VAL A 44 11.47 14.71 0.89
C VAL A 44 10.29 13.89 0.38
N PHE A 45 9.34 13.61 1.25
CA PHE A 45 8.12 12.89 0.87
C PHE A 45 7.39 13.61 -0.26
N GLU A 46 7.16 14.91 -0.11
CA GLU A 46 6.46 15.72 -1.12
C GLU A 46 7.21 15.75 -2.45
N ARG A 47 8.52 15.89 -2.41
CA ARG A 47 9.34 15.94 -3.62
C ARG A 47 9.32 14.64 -4.40
N VAL A 48 9.30 13.50 -3.69
CA VAL A 48 9.32 12.19 -4.32
C VAL A 48 7.93 11.73 -4.74
N TYR A 49 6.94 11.93 -3.87
CA TYR A 49 5.59 11.36 -4.07
C TYR A 49 4.51 12.37 -4.44
N GLY A 50 4.76 13.68 -4.30
CA GLY A 50 3.71 14.67 -4.50
C GLY A 50 3.02 14.56 -5.86
N ASN A 51 3.79 14.50 -6.94
CA ASN A 51 3.23 14.35 -8.27
C ASN A 51 2.56 12.99 -8.48
N LEU A 52 3.14 11.93 -7.92
CA LEU A 52 2.57 10.59 -8.03
C LEU A 52 1.18 10.54 -7.40
N VAL A 53 1.02 11.12 -6.21
CA VAL A 53 -0.28 11.15 -5.54
C VAL A 53 -1.31 11.93 -6.35
N GLU A 54 -0.93 13.11 -6.85
CA GLU A 54 -1.84 13.95 -7.65
C GLU A 54 -2.25 13.32 -8.97
N GLU A 55 -1.36 12.57 -9.60
CA GLU A 55 -1.60 11.96 -10.91
C GLU A 55 -2.24 10.57 -10.83
N THR A 56 -2.31 9.99 -9.63
CA THR A 56 -2.86 8.64 -9.47
C THR A 56 -4.37 8.66 -9.49
N GLY A 57 -4.95 7.95 -10.47
CA GLY A 57 -6.41 7.80 -10.59
C GLY A 57 -6.96 6.59 -9.85
N ALA A 58 -6.14 5.56 -9.65
CA ALA A 58 -6.54 4.35 -8.94
C ALA A 58 -5.31 3.60 -8.46
N VAL A 59 -5.47 2.85 -7.38
CA VAL A 59 -4.42 2.00 -6.81
C VAL A 59 -4.85 0.55 -6.89
N ILE A 60 -3.93 -0.33 -7.27
CA ILE A 60 -4.17 -1.78 -7.32
C ILE A 60 -3.22 -2.46 -6.35
N MET A 61 -3.74 -3.36 -5.53
CA MET A 61 -2.92 -4.08 -4.56
C MET A 61 -3.43 -5.51 -4.34
N GLY A 62 -2.55 -6.36 -3.83
CA GLY A 62 -2.95 -7.69 -3.40
C GLY A 62 -3.56 -7.69 -2.00
N ARG A 63 -4.18 -8.79 -1.62
CA ARG A 63 -4.85 -8.91 -0.32
C ARG A 63 -3.91 -8.76 0.86
N ARG A 64 -2.71 -9.35 0.79
CA ARG A 64 -1.74 -9.25 1.89
C ARG A 64 -1.29 -7.80 2.12
N SER A 65 -1.06 -7.06 1.03
CA SER A 65 -0.74 -5.62 1.15
C SER A 65 -1.86 -4.87 1.84
N TYR A 66 -3.10 -5.16 1.47
CA TYR A 66 -4.26 -4.57 2.14
C TYR A 66 -4.31 -4.91 3.63
N ASP A 67 -4.23 -6.21 3.96
CA ASP A 67 -4.31 -6.67 5.34
C ASP A 67 -3.21 -6.07 6.22
N ASN A 68 -2.00 -5.96 5.68
CA ASN A 68 -0.85 -5.44 6.42
C ASN A 68 -0.82 -3.91 6.53
N SER A 69 -1.63 -3.21 5.75
CA SER A 69 -1.59 -1.75 5.69
C SER A 69 -2.84 -1.06 6.19
N ILE A 70 -3.99 -1.74 6.18
CA ILE A 70 -5.28 -1.09 6.45
C ILE A 70 -5.35 -0.45 7.83
N GLU A 71 -4.76 -1.07 8.83
CA GLU A 71 -4.73 -0.53 10.19
C GLU A 71 -3.88 0.74 10.26
N ALA A 72 -2.70 0.72 9.64
CA ALA A 72 -1.82 1.88 9.58
C ALA A 72 -2.43 3.04 8.79
N TRP A 73 -3.27 2.74 7.81
CA TRP A 73 -4.00 3.75 7.03
C TRP A 73 -5.28 4.23 7.73
N GLY A 74 -5.55 3.75 8.94
CA GLY A 74 -6.74 4.15 9.69
C GLY A 74 -8.06 3.67 9.09
N GLY A 75 -8.05 2.55 8.38
CA GLY A 75 -9.22 2.00 7.70
C GLY A 75 -9.54 2.66 6.37
N LYS A 76 -8.71 3.60 5.92
CA LYS A 76 -8.91 4.36 4.68
C LYS A 76 -7.88 3.96 3.64
N GLY A 77 -7.95 4.57 2.44
CA GLY A 77 -6.98 4.32 1.39
C GLY A 77 -5.65 5.05 1.62
N PRO A 78 -4.60 4.65 0.90
CA PRO A 78 -3.28 5.28 1.03
C PRO A 78 -3.23 6.71 0.50
N PHE A 79 -4.08 7.06 -0.45
CA PHE A 79 -4.10 8.38 -1.10
C PHE A 79 -5.50 9.01 -0.96
N GLY A 80 -6.03 9.08 0.25
CA GLY A 80 -7.32 9.73 0.50
C GLY A 80 -8.48 9.05 -0.23
N ASP A 81 -9.15 9.80 -1.11
CA ASP A 81 -10.33 9.30 -1.83
C ASP A 81 -10.02 8.57 -3.14
N VAL A 82 -8.74 8.39 -3.47
CA VAL A 82 -8.36 7.67 -4.68
C VAL A 82 -8.86 6.21 -4.59
N PRO A 83 -9.63 5.72 -5.58
CA PRO A 83 -10.15 4.35 -5.52
C PRO A 83 -9.04 3.30 -5.46
N CYS A 84 -9.24 2.29 -4.63
CA CYS A 84 -8.30 1.19 -4.46
C CYS A 84 -8.97 -0.13 -4.83
N PHE A 85 -8.30 -0.90 -5.66
CA PHE A 85 -8.77 -2.22 -6.08
C PHE A 85 -7.89 -3.28 -5.44
N VAL A 86 -8.50 -4.16 -4.65
CA VAL A 86 -7.79 -5.22 -3.93
C VAL A 86 -8.13 -6.56 -4.55
N VAL A 87 -7.13 -7.25 -5.09
CA VAL A 87 -7.30 -8.59 -5.66
C VAL A 87 -7.25 -9.60 -4.52
N THR A 88 -8.30 -10.40 -4.38
CA THR A 88 -8.43 -11.34 -3.27
C THR A 88 -9.27 -12.55 -3.67
N HIS A 89 -9.13 -13.65 -2.93
CA HIS A 89 -10.02 -14.79 -3.08
C HIS A 89 -11.29 -14.62 -2.24
N ARG A 90 -11.20 -13.92 -1.12
CA ARG A 90 -12.32 -13.72 -0.18
C ARG A 90 -12.33 -12.28 0.31
N PRO A 91 -13.32 -11.48 -0.11
CA PRO A 91 -13.41 -10.10 0.40
C PRO A 91 -13.66 -10.09 1.91
N PRO A 92 -13.20 -9.06 2.62
CA PRO A 92 -13.54 -8.91 4.05
C PRO A 92 -15.03 -8.62 4.21
N ALA A 93 -15.54 -8.81 5.44
CA ALA A 93 -16.95 -8.59 5.74
C ALA A 93 -17.35 -7.13 5.57
N SER A 94 -16.44 -6.21 5.85
CA SER A 94 -16.71 -4.77 5.69
C SER A 94 -15.41 -4.03 5.38
N ALA A 95 -15.53 -2.90 4.67
CA ALA A 95 -14.40 -2.04 4.34
C ALA A 95 -14.91 -0.66 3.96
N ASP A 96 -14.02 0.34 3.93
CA ASP A 96 -14.34 1.67 3.45
C ASP A 96 -14.74 1.63 1.98
N LEU A 97 -15.61 2.54 1.56
CA LEU A 97 -16.11 2.61 0.18
C LEU A 97 -15.03 2.87 -0.86
N VAL A 98 -13.89 3.38 -0.45
CA VAL A 98 -12.75 3.60 -1.37
C VAL A 98 -12.22 2.29 -1.94
N PHE A 99 -12.44 1.17 -1.24
CA PHE A 99 -11.95 -0.15 -1.66
C PHE A 99 -12.98 -0.91 -2.47
N THR A 100 -12.55 -1.43 -3.60
CA THR A 100 -13.30 -2.39 -4.41
C THR A 100 -12.51 -3.70 -4.41
N PHE A 101 -13.15 -4.79 -4.01
CA PHE A 101 -12.49 -6.10 -3.94
C PHE A 101 -12.78 -6.89 -5.20
N VAL A 102 -11.71 -7.23 -5.92
CA VAL A 102 -11.80 -8.01 -7.15
C VAL A 102 -11.54 -9.46 -6.79
N VAL A 103 -12.59 -10.28 -6.87
CA VAL A 103 -12.51 -11.68 -6.46
C VAL A 103 -11.89 -12.50 -7.58
N ARG A 104 -10.86 -13.26 -7.23
CA ARG A 104 -10.19 -14.17 -8.15
C ARG A 104 -10.41 -15.61 -7.69
N PRO A 105 -10.82 -16.52 -8.60
CA PRO A 105 -10.95 -17.92 -8.25
C PRO A 105 -9.64 -18.54 -7.79
N SER A 106 -9.72 -19.55 -6.93
CA SER A 106 -8.55 -20.19 -6.31
C SER A 106 -7.77 -21.13 -7.24
N THR A 107 -8.21 -21.32 -8.45
CA THR A 107 -7.53 -22.23 -9.38
C THR A 107 -7.07 -21.57 -10.60
#